data_1e5d6457b9d796c7e50cfc2e5835181b
#
_entry.id   1e5d6457b9d796c7e50cfc2e5835181b
#
_cell.length_a   1.000
_cell.length_b   1.000
_cell.length_c   1.000
_cell.angle_alpha   90.00
_cell.angle_beta   90.00
_cell.angle_gamma   90.00
#
_symmetry.space_group_name_H-M   'P 1'
#
loop_
_entity.id
_entity.type
_entity.pdbx_description
1 polymer ?
#
loop_
_entity_poly.entity_id
_entity_poly.type
_entity_poly.pdbx_seq_one_letter_code
_entity_poly.pdbx_strand_id
1 'polypeptide(L)'
;MRDQKSLVADPRMLTLARDSRGWTQSELADEMTRLDGSRITQGYVSRAEAGRIPVREGRVQLFADALRYTADTLCRATDTAGAGVGLVHHRKRASLGAPALRRIHATLALTRLQVDSLARAADLHRNDRFRRVEVNDFDTPADAAETMREEWKVPAGPIEDMVALLEDAGALVVVRDLCTTELDAVSQWPPGGHPLILLNSHAPADRSRFSLAHELGHLVMHGEPGEGRVQEDQANRFAAEFLMPHDAVLPELKPGIDVSRLLDLKARWGVSMAALIRRAMDLGVISEWHYRTLMVELSALGYRTAEPTTIRRETPRHLAQAVTRLEQQLHLSPTETAHLAGLGREEFHEIYLCASSPSGHKDVPDSSAR
;
A
#
# COMPACT_ATOMS: atom_id res chain seq x y z
N MET A 1 -14.00 -38.47 7.99
CA MET A 1 -12.88 -38.30 8.93
C MET A 1 -11.79 -37.57 8.18
N ARG A 2 -11.66 -36.24 8.38
CA ARG A 2 -10.51 -35.49 7.86
C ARG A 2 -9.32 -35.87 8.74
N ASP A 3 -8.26 -36.38 8.12
CA ASP A 3 -6.96 -36.57 8.80
C ASP A 3 -6.63 -35.31 9.59
N GLN A 4 -6.57 -35.42 10.91
CA GLN A 4 -6.05 -34.38 11.80
C GLN A 4 -4.54 -34.27 11.51
N LYS A 5 -4.18 -33.55 10.43
CA LYS A 5 -2.79 -33.08 10.29
C LYS A 5 -2.46 -32.32 11.57
N SER A 6 -1.53 -32.85 12.35
CA SER A 6 -1.00 -32.14 13.53
C SER A 6 -0.57 -30.74 13.10
N LEU A 7 -1.26 -29.71 13.62
CA LEU A 7 -0.97 -28.31 13.34
C LEU A 7 0.43 -27.99 13.89
N VAL A 8 1.35 -27.67 13.01
CA VAL A 8 2.72 -27.23 13.36
C VAL A 8 2.95 -25.88 12.71
N ALA A 9 3.28 -24.87 13.52
CA ALA A 9 3.54 -23.54 13.00
C ALA A 9 4.86 -23.50 12.21
N ASP A 10 4.86 -22.75 11.11
CA ASP A 10 6.07 -22.40 10.38
C ASP A 10 6.82 -21.30 11.13
N PRO A 11 8.10 -21.50 11.49
CA PRO A 11 8.90 -20.51 12.23
C PRO A 11 8.99 -19.15 11.56
N ARG A 12 9.01 -19.12 10.22
CA ARG A 12 9.06 -17.88 9.44
C ARG A 12 7.73 -17.14 9.51
N MET A 13 6.60 -17.86 9.50
CA MET A 13 5.28 -17.26 9.67
C MET A 13 5.11 -16.66 11.07
N LEU A 14 5.65 -17.29 12.12
CA LEU A 14 5.66 -16.71 13.46
C LEU A 14 6.42 -15.37 13.48
N THR A 15 7.60 -15.33 12.86
CA THR A 15 8.40 -14.11 12.74
C THR A 15 7.67 -13.03 11.95
N LEU A 16 7.11 -13.36 10.77
CA LEU A 16 6.35 -12.43 9.94
C LEU A 16 5.14 -11.87 10.68
N ALA A 17 4.38 -12.72 11.35
CA ALA A 17 3.20 -12.30 12.11
C ALA A 17 3.59 -11.34 13.25
N ARG A 18 4.67 -11.62 13.99
CA ARG A 18 5.17 -10.73 15.05
C ARG A 18 5.71 -9.40 14.48
N ASP A 19 6.51 -9.47 13.42
CA ASP A 19 7.07 -8.27 12.79
C ASP A 19 5.98 -7.36 12.22
N SER A 20 4.87 -7.92 11.69
CA SER A 20 3.72 -7.15 11.22
C SER A 20 3.02 -6.36 12.33
N ARG A 21 3.09 -6.85 13.58
CA ARG A 21 2.62 -6.13 14.78
C ARG A 21 3.62 -5.09 15.26
N GLY A 22 4.85 -5.11 14.74
CA GLY A 22 5.96 -4.25 15.18
C GLY A 22 6.50 -4.66 16.55
N TRP A 23 6.25 -5.89 17.00
CA TRP A 23 6.60 -6.36 18.33
C TRP A 23 8.01 -6.97 18.37
N THR A 24 8.64 -6.80 19.50
CA THR A 24 9.82 -7.58 19.90
C THR A 24 9.39 -8.97 20.37
N GLN A 25 10.33 -9.90 20.45
CA GLN A 25 10.06 -11.24 21.01
C GLN A 25 9.64 -11.19 22.48
N SER A 26 10.08 -10.18 23.23
CA SER A 26 9.66 -9.96 24.64
C SER A 26 8.21 -9.53 24.71
N GLU A 27 7.79 -8.55 23.93
CA GLU A 27 6.40 -8.08 23.89
C GLU A 27 5.43 -9.20 23.48
N LEU A 28 5.81 -10.05 22.52
CA LEU A 28 5.01 -11.22 22.17
C LEU A 28 4.94 -12.22 23.34
N ALA A 29 6.06 -12.48 24.04
CA ALA A 29 6.08 -13.37 25.21
C ALA A 29 5.20 -12.83 26.35
N ASP A 30 5.21 -11.53 26.58
CA ASP A 30 4.38 -10.86 27.59
C ASP A 30 2.88 -10.97 27.24
N GLU A 31 2.51 -10.74 25.98
CA GLU A 31 1.12 -10.91 25.52
C GLU A 31 0.65 -12.37 25.61
N MET A 32 1.49 -13.32 25.21
CA MET A 32 1.19 -14.74 25.38
C MET A 32 1.04 -15.13 26.87
N THR A 33 1.86 -14.56 27.75
CA THR A 33 1.76 -14.76 29.22
C THR A 33 0.42 -14.22 29.74
N ARG A 34 -0.01 -13.07 29.26
CA ARG A 34 -1.30 -12.44 29.61
C ARG A 34 -2.49 -13.33 29.22
N LEU A 35 -2.42 -13.95 28.05
CA LEU A 35 -3.50 -14.82 27.53
C LEU A 35 -3.51 -16.20 28.18
N ASP A 36 -2.35 -16.83 28.39
CA ASP A 36 -2.20 -18.19 28.89
C ASP A 36 -2.27 -18.27 30.46
N GLY A 37 -1.99 -17.14 31.14
CA GLY A 37 -1.86 -17.09 32.58
C GLY A 37 -0.59 -17.75 33.15
N SER A 38 0.19 -18.46 32.34
CA SER A 38 1.48 -19.05 32.70
C SER A 38 2.64 -18.26 32.07
N ARG A 39 3.78 -18.18 32.79
CA ARG A 39 4.95 -17.43 32.34
C ARG A 39 5.54 -17.99 31.06
N ILE A 40 5.45 -17.21 29.98
CA ILE A 40 6.12 -17.45 28.71
C ILE A 40 7.35 -16.54 28.61
N THR A 41 8.49 -17.09 28.20
CA THR A 41 9.74 -16.33 28.16
C THR A 41 10.10 -15.92 26.73
N GLN A 42 10.79 -14.77 26.59
CA GLN A 42 11.37 -14.36 25.31
C GLN A 42 12.22 -15.47 24.67
N GLY A 43 13.00 -16.23 25.49
CA GLY A 43 13.79 -17.36 24.99
C GLY A 43 12.96 -18.50 24.41
N TYR A 44 11.69 -18.69 24.84
CA TYR A 44 10.77 -19.63 24.19
C TYR A 44 10.38 -19.14 22.80
N VAL A 45 9.93 -17.88 22.68
CA VAL A 45 9.58 -17.26 21.40
C VAL A 45 10.76 -17.29 20.44
N SER A 46 11.95 -16.92 20.90
CA SER A 46 13.18 -16.93 20.09
C SER A 46 13.52 -18.32 19.52
N ARG A 47 13.37 -19.38 20.33
CA ARG A 47 13.60 -20.75 19.87
C ARG A 47 12.52 -21.23 18.89
N ALA A 48 11.26 -20.82 19.11
CA ALA A 48 10.15 -21.12 18.20
C ALA A 48 10.37 -20.48 16.82
N GLU A 49 10.68 -19.20 16.77
CA GLU A 49 10.96 -18.48 15.54
C GLU A 49 12.23 -18.94 14.82
N ALA A 50 13.21 -19.43 15.55
CA ALA A 50 14.42 -20.03 14.99
C ALA A 50 14.23 -21.50 14.53
N GLY A 51 13.02 -22.07 14.69
CA GLY A 51 12.73 -23.47 14.32
C GLY A 51 13.43 -24.49 15.24
N ARG A 52 14.00 -24.05 16.38
CA ARG A 52 14.72 -24.94 17.32
C ARG A 52 13.77 -25.77 18.18
N ILE A 53 12.53 -25.34 18.31
CA ILE A 53 11.45 -26.08 18.97
C ILE A 53 10.20 -26.07 18.08
N PRO A 54 9.53 -27.20 17.88
CA PRO A 54 8.28 -27.24 17.13
C PRO A 54 7.15 -26.64 17.97
N VAL A 55 6.39 -25.74 17.38
CA VAL A 55 5.16 -25.18 17.97
C VAL A 55 3.97 -25.98 17.46
N ARG A 56 3.26 -26.67 18.36
CA ARG A 56 2.17 -27.59 18.01
C ARG A 56 0.90 -27.27 18.76
N GLU A 57 -0.25 -27.64 18.18
CA GLU A 57 -1.59 -27.66 18.81
C GLU A 57 -1.92 -26.40 19.63
N GLY A 58 -2.23 -26.55 20.92
CA GLY A 58 -2.62 -25.42 21.80
C GLY A 58 -1.61 -24.28 21.86
N ARG A 59 -0.31 -24.56 21.60
CA ARG A 59 0.70 -23.49 21.51
C ARG A 59 0.60 -22.71 20.19
N VAL A 60 0.19 -23.35 19.09
CA VAL A 60 -0.12 -22.65 17.82
C VAL A 60 -1.29 -21.70 18.06
N GLN A 61 -2.35 -22.17 18.74
CA GLN A 61 -3.51 -21.35 19.04
C GLN A 61 -3.14 -20.14 19.91
N LEU A 62 -2.29 -20.32 20.92
CA LEU A 62 -1.82 -19.22 21.76
C LEU A 62 -1.03 -18.15 20.96
N PHE A 63 -0.17 -18.57 20.03
CA PHE A 63 0.48 -17.64 19.10
C PHE A 63 -0.54 -16.95 18.18
N ALA A 64 -1.53 -17.69 17.69
CA ALA A 64 -2.57 -17.19 16.82
C ALA A 64 -3.40 -16.09 17.52
N ASP A 65 -3.82 -16.35 18.75
CA ASP A 65 -4.61 -15.42 19.57
C ASP A 65 -3.78 -14.16 19.90
N ALA A 66 -2.53 -14.33 20.33
CA ALA A 66 -1.63 -13.22 20.64
C ALA A 66 -1.36 -12.34 19.39
N LEU A 67 -1.14 -12.95 18.25
CA LEU A 67 -0.79 -12.26 17.01
C LEU A 67 -2.02 -11.85 16.19
N ARG A 68 -3.24 -12.26 16.60
CA ARG A 68 -4.53 -12.02 15.90
C ARG A 68 -4.55 -12.51 14.44
N TYR A 69 -3.97 -13.69 14.22
CA TYR A 69 -4.05 -14.44 12.98
C TYR A 69 -4.71 -15.79 13.25
N THR A 70 -5.20 -16.46 12.21
CA THR A 70 -5.68 -17.83 12.39
C THR A 70 -4.51 -18.81 12.56
N ALA A 71 -4.74 -19.92 13.29
CA ALA A 71 -3.75 -20.98 13.44
C ALA A 71 -3.29 -21.54 12.08
N ASP A 72 -4.22 -21.67 11.13
CA ASP A 72 -3.93 -22.13 9.76
C ASP A 72 -2.94 -21.19 9.04
N THR A 73 -3.04 -19.89 9.26
CA THR A 73 -2.07 -18.91 8.70
C THR A 73 -0.68 -19.16 9.23
N LEU A 74 -0.53 -19.39 10.54
CA LEU A 74 0.77 -19.65 11.15
C LEU A 74 1.37 -21.00 10.75
N CYS A 75 0.53 -21.94 10.29
CA CYS A 75 0.95 -23.27 9.82
C CYS A 75 1.21 -23.34 8.29
N ARG A 76 0.97 -22.25 7.55
CA ARG A 76 1.27 -22.23 6.11
C ARG A 76 2.78 -22.32 5.90
N ALA A 77 3.21 -23.29 5.09
CA ALA A 77 4.59 -23.31 4.61
C ALA A 77 4.85 -22.04 3.79
N THR A 78 5.82 -21.26 4.22
CA THR A 78 6.28 -20.12 3.44
C THR A 78 7.10 -20.63 2.26
N ASP A 79 6.48 -20.71 1.10
CA ASP A 79 7.23 -20.84 -0.14
C ASP A 79 7.90 -19.47 -0.39
N THR A 80 9.14 -19.35 0.08
CA THR A 80 9.90 -18.11 0.13
C THR A 80 10.27 -17.56 -1.25
N ALA A 81 10.01 -18.31 -2.31
CA ALA A 81 10.22 -17.85 -3.68
C ALA A 81 9.15 -16.82 -4.12
N GLY A 82 7.95 -16.85 -3.53
CA GLY A 82 6.87 -15.89 -3.85
C GLY A 82 6.55 -14.87 -2.75
N ALA A 83 6.84 -15.19 -1.48
CA ALA A 83 6.69 -14.28 -0.34
C ALA A 83 8.00 -13.54 0.00
N GLY A 84 9.03 -13.77 -0.80
CA GLY A 84 10.33 -13.12 -0.62
C GLY A 84 10.21 -11.61 -0.70
N VAL A 85 11.10 -10.96 0.01
CA VAL A 85 11.44 -9.52 0.02
C VAL A 85 11.67 -8.96 -1.41
N GLY A 86 11.21 -9.68 -2.45
CA GLY A 86 11.27 -9.31 -3.85
C GLY A 86 10.32 -8.17 -4.14
N LEU A 87 10.86 -7.10 -4.66
CA LEU A 87 10.13 -6.01 -5.33
C LEU A 87 9.35 -5.08 -4.40
N VAL A 88 9.96 -4.64 -3.31
CA VAL A 88 9.46 -3.50 -2.54
C VAL A 88 10.26 -2.27 -2.93
N HIS A 89 9.64 -1.39 -3.70
CA HIS A 89 10.22 -0.12 -4.10
C HIS A 89 9.91 0.93 -3.02
N HIS A 90 10.93 1.64 -2.51
CA HIS A 90 10.75 2.66 -1.47
C HIS A 90 11.63 3.87 -1.72
N ARG A 91 11.01 5.02 -1.90
CA ARG A 91 11.73 6.29 -2.00
C ARG A 91 12.51 6.67 -0.71
N LYS A 92 12.06 6.22 0.47
CA LYS A 92 12.58 6.68 1.76
C LYS A 92 13.22 5.58 2.60
N ARG A 93 13.73 4.53 1.97
CA ARG A 93 14.39 3.42 2.68
C ARG A 93 15.53 3.89 3.61
N ALA A 94 16.21 4.98 3.24
CA ALA A 94 17.32 5.52 4.01
C ALA A 94 16.89 6.27 5.29
N SER A 95 15.65 6.74 5.39
CA SER A 95 15.14 7.46 6.57
C SER A 95 14.38 6.54 7.53
N LEU A 96 13.83 5.42 7.03
CA LEU A 96 13.11 4.45 7.85
C LEU A 96 14.09 3.57 8.62
N GLY A 97 13.93 3.50 9.94
CA GLY A 97 14.70 2.57 10.79
C GLY A 97 14.38 1.10 10.44
N ALA A 98 15.36 0.21 10.66
CA ALA A 98 15.23 -1.22 10.37
C ALA A 98 13.98 -1.90 10.99
N PRO A 99 13.48 -1.53 12.20
CA PRO A 99 12.24 -2.07 12.74
C PRO A 99 11.00 -1.69 11.90
N ALA A 100 10.90 -0.44 11.46
CA ALA A 100 9.78 0.04 10.63
C ALA A 100 9.77 -0.66 9.27
N LEU A 101 10.92 -0.83 8.63
CA LEU A 101 11.06 -1.57 7.37
C LEU A 101 10.63 -3.04 7.53
N ARG A 102 11.07 -3.73 8.59
CA ARG A 102 10.63 -5.12 8.86
C ARG A 102 9.12 -5.21 9.01
N ARG A 103 8.50 -4.27 9.74
CA ARG A 103 7.04 -4.21 9.90
C ARG A 103 6.33 -4.03 8.58
N ILE A 104 6.78 -3.09 7.74
CA ILE A 104 6.19 -2.83 6.42
C ILE A 104 6.29 -4.07 5.52
N HIS A 105 7.48 -4.70 5.47
CA HIS A 105 7.70 -5.91 4.67
C HIS A 105 6.81 -7.07 5.15
N ALA A 106 6.72 -7.28 6.45
CA ALA A 106 5.87 -8.32 7.03
C ALA A 106 4.38 -8.04 6.76
N THR A 107 3.94 -6.78 6.89
CA THR A 107 2.58 -6.37 6.55
C THR A 107 2.26 -6.61 5.09
N LEU A 108 3.17 -6.24 4.17
CA LEU A 108 3.01 -6.48 2.74
C LEU A 108 2.93 -7.98 2.42
N ALA A 109 3.85 -8.79 2.97
CA ALA A 109 3.88 -10.24 2.75
C ALA A 109 2.60 -10.93 3.25
N LEU A 110 2.13 -10.59 4.44
CA LEU A 110 0.89 -11.15 5.00
C LEU A 110 -0.34 -10.67 4.24
N THR A 111 -0.40 -9.38 3.87
CA THR A 111 -1.50 -8.88 3.04
C THR A 111 -1.52 -9.57 1.67
N ARG A 112 -0.36 -9.85 1.08
CA ARG A 112 -0.27 -10.66 -0.15
C ARG A 112 -0.94 -12.03 0.02
N LEU A 113 -0.62 -12.77 1.07
CA LEU A 113 -1.23 -14.07 1.35
C LEU A 113 -2.75 -13.96 1.54
N GLN A 114 -3.21 -12.90 2.20
CA GLN A 114 -4.63 -12.63 2.44
C GLN A 114 -5.37 -12.38 1.13
N VAL A 115 -4.89 -11.43 0.33
CA VAL A 115 -5.55 -11.04 -0.93
C VAL A 115 -5.49 -12.15 -1.98
N ASP A 116 -4.40 -12.91 -2.06
CA ASP A 116 -4.29 -14.05 -2.96
C ASP A 116 -5.26 -15.17 -2.59
N SER A 117 -5.55 -15.35 -1.29
CA SER A 117 -6.55 -16.32 -0.83
C SER A 117 -7.97 -15.87 -1.19
N LEU A 118 -8.28 -14.59 -0.96
CA LEU A 118 -9.58 -14.00 -1.32
C LEU A 118 -9.80 -13.98 -2.84
N ALA A 119 -8.79 -13.55 -3.60
CA ALA A 119 -8.85 -13.49 -5.06
C ALA A 119 -9.11 -14.86 -5.68
N ARG A 120 -8.40 -15.90 -5.20
CA ARG A 120 -8.63 -17.28 -5.64
C ARG A 120 -10.02 -17.80 -5.29
N ALA A 121 -10.46 -17.55 -4.05
CA ALA A 121 -11.78 -18.04 -3.60
C ALA A 121 -12.93 -17.33 -4.34
N ALA A 122 -12.78 -16.04 -4.65
CA ALA A 122 -13.76 -15.26 -5.42
C ALA A 122 -13.62 -15.40 -6.94
N ASP A 123 -12.67 -16.21 -7.42
CA ASP A 123 -12.36 -16.37 -8.84
C ASP A 123 -12.11 -15.02 -9.54
N LEU A 124 -11.31 -14.17 -8.89
CA LEU A 124 -10.90 -12.91 -9.49
C LEU A 124 -9.89 -13.19 -10.60
N HIS A 125 -10.33 -12.95 -11.82
CA HIS A 125 -9.49 -13.15 -12.99
C HIS A 125 -8.41 -12.06 -13.06
N ARG A 126 -7.18 -12.47 -13.44
CA ARG A 126 -6.13 -11.50 -13.77
C ARG A 126 -6.54 -10.74 -15.03
N ASN A 127 -6.31 -9.43 -14.99
CA ASN A 127 -6.45 -8.61 -16.17
C ASN A 127 -5.07 -8.45 -16.83
N ASP A 128 -4.97 -8.77 -18.12
CA ASP A 128 -3.72 -8.67 -18.89
C ASP A 128 -3.34 -7.22 -19.26
N ARG A 129 -4.12 -6.23 -18.80
CA ARG A 129 -3.83 -4.81 -19.01
C ARG A 129 -2.58 -4.34 -18.25
N PHE A 130 -2.18 -5.04 -17.16
CA PHE A 130 -0.90 -4.79 -16.50
C PHE A 130 0.22 -5.52 -17.23
N ARG A 131 1.16 -4.78 -17.79
CA ARG A 131 2.34 -5.32 -18.43
C ARG A 131 3.61 -4.54 -18.08
N ARG A 132 4.76 -5.13 -18.31
CA ARG A 132 6.05 -4.44 -18.21
C ARG A 132 6.29 -3.61 -19.47
N VAL A 133 6.85 -2.43 -19.27
CA VAL A 133 7.31 -1.51 -20.31
C VAL A 133 8.80 -1.32 -20.10
N GLU A 134 9.60 -1.61 -21.13
CA GLU A 134 11.04 -1.36 -21.05
C GLU A 134 11.30 0.13 -21.17
N VAL A 135 12.21 0.61 -20.34
CA VAL A 135 12.71 1.99 -20.37
C VAL A 135 14.21 1.95 -20.63
N ASN A 136 14.64 2.71 -21.62
CA ASN A 136 16.03 2.78 -22.08
C ASN A 136 16.38 4.23 -22.46
N ASP A 137 17.48 4.43 -23.16
CA ASP A 137 17.91 5.78 -23.58
C ASP A 137 16.98 6.43 -24.62
N PHE A 138 16.13 5.65 -25.29
CA PHE A 138 15.19 6.11 -26.34
C PHE A 138 13.75 6.14 -25.81
N ASP A 139 13.35 5.16 -24.99
CA ASP A 139 12.02 5.06 -24.40
C ASP A 139 12.08 5.56 -22.96
N THR A 140 11.59 6.76 -22.73
CA THR A 140 11.66 7.45 -21.43
C THR A 140 10.54 6.99 -20.48
N PRO A 141 10.62 7.30 -19.18
CA PRO A 141 9.51 7.11 -18.27
C PRO A 141 8.23 7.86 -18.65
N ALA A 142 8.35 8.98 -19.37
CA ALA A 142 7.20 9.73 -19.90
C ALA A 142 6.50 8.93 -21.00
N ASP A 143 7.28 8.38 -21.97
CA ASP A 143 6.74 7.53 -23.04
C ASP A 143 6.06 6.28 -22.48
N ALA A 144 6.62 5.70 -21.41
CA ALA A 144 6.00 4.59 -20.71
C ALA A 144 4.65 4.99 -20.07
N ALA A 145 4.55 6.20 -19.51
CA ALA A 145 3.30 6.70 -18.93
C ALA A 145 2.25 6.98 -20.01
N GLU A 146 2.64 7.57 -21.15
CA GLU A 146 1.78 7.78 -22.31
C GLU A 146 1.26 6.46 -22.86
N THR A 147 2.15 5.47 -23.08
CA THR A 147 1.80 4.13 -23.52
C THR A 147 0.74 3.49 -22.59
N MET A 148 0.94 3.58 -21.28
CA MET A 148 -0.02 3.03 -20.33
C MET A 148 -1.37 3.77 -20.36
N ARG A 149 -1.37 5.11 -20.54
CA ARG A 149 -2.62 5.86 -20.70
C ARG A 149 -3.37 5.48 -21.96
N GLU A 150 -2.67 5.31 -23.08
CA GLU A 150 -3.28 4.88 -24.35
C GLU A 150 -3.89 3.48 -24.25
N GLU A 151 -3.14 2.50 -23.73
CA GLU A 151 -3.60 1.13 -23.58
C GLU A 151 -4.79 1.01 -22.61
N TRP A 152 -4.77 1.78 -21.54
CA TRP A 152 -5.87 1.80 -20.58
C TRP A 152 -7.01 2.72 -21.02
N LYS A 153 -6.86 3.41 -22.17
CA LYS A 153 -7.83 4.36 -22.72
C LYS A 153 -8.17 5.47 -21.73
N VAL A 154 -7.15 5.97 -21.04
CA VAL A 154 -7.31 7.08 -20.10
C VAL A 154 -7.48 8.37 -20.89
N PRO A 155 -8.51 9.18 -20.67
CA PRO A 155 -8.69 10.47 -21.34
C PRO A 155 -7.46 11.38 -21.18
N ALA A 156 -7.23 12.28 -22.13
CA ALA A 156 -6.08 13.19 -22.12
C ALA A 156 -6.04 14.14 -20.91
N GLY A 157 -7.15 14.33 -20.19
CA GLY A 157 -7.26 15.21 -19.04
C GLY A 157 -6.91 14.54 -17.69
N PRO A 158 -7.36 15.15 -16.60
CA PRO A 158 -7.22 14.60 -15.25
C PRO A 158 -7.87 13.23 -15.12
N ILE A 159 -7.26 12.37 -14.30
CA ILE A 159 -7.84 11.07 -13.92
C ILE A 159 -8.89 11.32 -12.83
N GLU A 160 -10.09 10.80 -12.99
CA GLU A 160 -11.18 10.97 -12.01
C GLU A 160 -10.91 10.21 -10.70
N ASP A 161 -10.57 8.92 -10.82
CA ASP A 161 -10.32 8.03 -9.68
C ASP A 161 -9.12 7.13 -10.01
N MET A 162 -7.97 7.40 -9.38
CA MET A 162 -6.74 6.66 -9.61
C MET A 162 -6.81 5.25 -9.04
N VAL A 163 -7.50 5.06 -7.91
CA VAL A 163 -7.70 3.75 -7.29
C VAL A 163 -8.56 2.88 -8.19
N ALA A 164 -9.70 3.39 -8.66
CA ALA A 164 -10.59 2.66 -9.56
C ALA A 164 -9.86 2.29 -10.86
N LEU A 165 -9.09 3.21 -11.44
CA LEU A 165 -8.31 2.94 -12.66
C LEU A 165 -7.31 1.79 -12.47
N LEU A 166 -6.60 1.76 -11.33
CA LEU A 166 -5.66 0.68 -11.01
C LEU A 166 -6.37 -0.66 -10.82
N GLU A 167 -7.50 -0.66 -10.10
CA GLU A 167 -8.30 -1.85 -9.86
C GLU A 167 -8.90 -2.39 -11.17
N ASP A 168 -9.44 -1.52 -12.02
CA ASP A 168 -9.97 -1.88 -13.35
C ASP A 168 -8.89 -2.45 -14.28
N ALA A 169 -7.64 -2.03 -14.10
CA ALA A 169 -6.49 -2.60 -14.80
C ALA A 169 -6.03 -3.94 -14.21
N GLY A 170 -6.51 -4.34 -13.03
CA GLY A 170 -6.24 -5.63 -12.40
C GLY A 170 -5.31 -5.60 -11.18
N ALA A 171 -4.97 -4.42 -10.66
CA ALA A 171 -4.28 -4.32 -9.39
C ALA A 171 -5.23 -4.56 -8.20
N LEU A 172 -4.68 -5.02 -7.10
CA LEU A 172 -5.35 -5.07 -5.80
C LEU A 172 -4.81 -3.92 -4.94
N VAL A 173 -5.68 -2.98 -4.59
CA VAL A 173 -5.32 -1.85 -3.72
C VAL A 173 -5.88 -2.11 -2.33
N VAL A 174 -5.03 -1.99 -1.30
CA VAL A 174 -5.43 -2.20 0.10
C VAL A 174 -4.97 -1.01 0.93
N VAL A 175 -5.88 -0.39 1.65
CA VAL A 175 -5.55 0.67 2.61
C VAL A 175 -5.12 0.04 3.92
N ARG A 176 -3.92 0.40 4.41
CA ARG A 176 -3.34 -0.12 5.67
C ARG A 176 -2.69 1.00 6.45
N ASP A 177 -2.74 0.90 7.75
CA ASP A 177 -1.84 1.68 8.59
C ASP A 177 -0.43 1.07 8.50
N LEU A 178 0.48 1.78 7.83
CA LEU A 178 1.89 1.38 7.73
C LEU A 178 2.72 1.83 8.93
N CYS A 179 2.08 2.46 9.92
CA CYS A 179 2.69 2.95 11.17
C CYS A 179 3.89 3.87 10.94
N THR A 180 3.86 4.64 9.88
CA THR A 180 4.84 5.67 9.52
C THR A 180 4.17 6.76 8.69
N THR A 181 4.65 7.98 8.82
CA THR A 181 4.27 9.10 7.95
C THR A 181 5.26 9.35 6.81
N GLU A 182 6.33 8.55 6.76
CA GLU A 182 7.40 8.71 5.77
C GLU A 182 7.15 7.95 4.47
N LEU A 183 6.20 7.01 4.47
CA LEU A 183 5.84 6.18 3.33
C LEU A 183 4.33 6.26 3.08
N ASP A 184 3.95 6.71 1.90
CA ASP A 184 2.54 6.84 1.51
C ASP A 184 1.97 5.59 0.85
N ALA A 185 2.80 4.84 0.12
CA ALA A 185 2.40 3.59 -0.53
C ALA A 185 3.61 2.65 -0.70
N VAL A 186 3.32 1.38 -0.94
CA VAL A 186 4.29 0.35 -1.28
C VAL A 186 3.64 -0.69 -2.19
N SER A 187 4.37 -1.21 -3.16
CA SER A 187 3.84 -2.16 -4.11
C SER A 187 4.66 -3.43 -4.25
N GLN A 188 4.00 -4.47 -4.78
CA GLN A 188 4.61 -5.75 -5.11
C GLN A 188 3.88 -6.38 -6.30
N TRP A 189 4.63 -6.93 -7.25
CA TRP A 189 4.05 -7.70 -8.35
C TRP A 189 4.87 -8.96 -8.64
N PRO A 190 4.56 -10.09 -7.99
CA PRO A 190 5.23 -11.36 -8.24
C PRO A 190 4.81 -11.94 -9.59
N PRO A 191 5.67 -12.75 -10.23
CA PRO A 191 5.32 -13.48 -11.43
C PRO A 191 4.03 -14.30 -11.23
N GLY A 192 3.10 -14.17 -12.15
CA GLY A 192 1.85 -14.93 -12.09
C GLY A 192 0.81 -14.44 -11.07
N GLY A 193 1.11 -13.44 -10.23
CA GLY A 193 0.18 -12.83 -9.26
C GLY A 193 -0.46 -11.53 -9.76
N HIS A 194 -1.45 -11.03 -9.02
CA HIS A 194 -1.96 -9.67 -9.20
C HIS A 194 -0.94 -8.64 -8.70
N PRO A 195 -0.80 -7.45 -9.34
CA PRO A 195 -0.14 -6.33 -8.72
C PRO A 195 -0.86 -5.99 -7.40
N LEU A 196 -0.11 -5.78 -6.32
CA LEU A 196 -0.63 -5.37 -5.02
C LEU A 196 -0.01 -4.04 -4.64
N ILE A 197 -0.85 -3.09 -4.24
CA ILE A 197 -0.41 -1.80 -3.71
C ILE A 197 -1.03 -1.62 -2.33
N LEU A 198 -0.18 -1.43 -1.33
CA LEU A 198 -0.62 -0.98 0.00
C LEU A 198 -0.56 0.54 0.04
N LEU A 199 -1.68 1.17 0.32
CA LEU A 199 -1.80 2.61 0.50
C LEU A 199 -1.89 2.93 1.99
N ASN A 200 -1.03 3.83 2.46
CA ASN A 200 -1.02 4.22 3.87
C ASN A 200 -2.30 5.02 4.22
N SER A 201 -3.02 4.60 5.25
CA SER A 201 -4.24 5.27 5.71
C SER A 201 -4.01 6.72 6.16
N HIS A 202 -2.79 7.06 6.58
CA HIS A 202 -2.40 8.41 7.02
C HIS A 202 -1.95 9.34 5.88
N ALA A 203 -1.78 8.82 4.67
CA ALA A 203 -1.38 9.66 3.53
C ALA A 203 -2.50 10.63 3.14
N PRO A 204 -2.23 11.94 2.94
CA PRO A 204 -3.19 12.87 2.37
C PRO A 204 -3.67 12.44 0.98
N ALA A 205 -4.91 12.76 0.62
CA ALA A 205 -5.52 12.25 -0.61
C ALA A 205 -4.75 12.66 -1.89
N ASP A 206 -4.26 13.90 -1.97
CA ASP A 206 -3.45 14.39 -3.09
C ASP A 206 -2.09 13.69 -3.21
N ARG A 207 -1.45 13.40 -2.07
CA ARG A 207 -0.22 12.61 -2.03
C ARG A 207 -0.47 11.14 -2.35
N SER A 208 -1.59 10.59 -1.88
CA SER A 208 -2.00 9.21 -2.18
C SER A 208 -2.07 8.98 -3.69
N ARG A 209 -2.68 9.90 -4.45
CA ARG A 209 -2.79 9.79 -5.91
C ARG A 209 -1.42 9.78 -6.59
N PHE A 210 -0.54 10.71 -6.18
CA PHE A 210 0.82 10.75 -6.73
C PHE A 210 1.61 9.48 -6.36
N SER A 211 1.49 9.01 -5.12
CA SER A 211 2.15 7.79 -4.68
C SER A 211 1.63 6.55 -5.40
N LEU A 212 0.32 6.46 -5.70
CA LEU A 212 -0.24 5.37 -6.51
C LEU A 212 0.31 5.37 -7.94
N ALA A 213 0.43 6.54 -8.57
CA ALA A 213 1.04 6.65 -9.89
C ALA A 213 2.54 6.35 -9.87
N HIS A 214 3.24 6.71 -8.79
CA HIS A 214 4.64 6.39 -8.57
C HIS A 214 4.85 4.87 -8.42
N GLU A 215 4.02 4.21 -7.61
CA GLU A 215 4.05 2.76 -7.46
C GLU A 215 3.69 2.04 -8.77
N LEU A 216 2.73 2.57 -9.55
CA LEU A 216 2.45 2.09 -10.90
C LEU A 216 3.71 2.17 -11.77
N GLY A 217 4.43 3.28 -11.75
CA GLY A 217 5.70 3.45 -12.46
C GLY A 217 6.71 2.35 -12.11
N HIS A 218 6.89 2.07 -10.81
CA HIS A 218 7.73 0.96 -10.38
C HIS A 218 7.23 -0.38 -10.90
N LEU A 219 5.94 -0.66 -10.77
CA LEU A 219 5.36 -1.94 -11.20
C LEU A 219 5.52 -2.18 -12.70
N VAL A 220 5.40 -1.16 -13.54
CA VAL A 220 5.44 -1.32 -15.01
C VAL A 220 6.86 -1.22 -15.60
N MET A 221 7.76 -0.44 -15.00
CA MET A 221 9.10 -0.21 -15.57
C MET A 221 10.19 -1.10 -14.97
N HIS A 222 10.07 -1.48 -13.67
CA HIS A 222 11.17 -2.11 -12.96
C HIS A 222 10.89 -3.59 -12.69
N GLY A 223 11.57 -4.49 -13.42
CA GLY A 223 11.43 -5.95 -13.29
C GLY A 223 12.06 -6.50 -12.01
N GLU A 224 13.13 -5.88 -11.56
CA GLU A 224 13.88 -6.23 -10.36
C GLU A 224 13.86 -5.06 -9.37
N PRO A 225 13.85 -5.34 -8.05
CA PRO A 225 13.98 -4.28 -7.07
C PRO A 225 15.35 -3.65 -7.22
N GLY A 226 15.39 -2.38 -7.57
CA GLY A 226 16.62 -1.60 -7.58
C GLY A 226 16.67 -0.67 -6.39
N GLU A 227 17.82 -0.56 -5.77
CA GLU A 227 18.09 0.44 -4.71
C GLU A 227 18.58 1.75 -5.33
N GLY A 228 18.12 2.08 -6.53
CA GLY A 228 18.72 3.16 -7.28
C GLY A 228 17.91 4.45 -7.21
N ARG A 229 18.60 5.57 -6.94
CA ARG A 229 18.09 6.91 -7.18
C ARG A 229 17.53 7.08 -8.60
N VAL A 230 18.08 6.34 -9.54
CA VAL A 230 17.63 6.33 -10.94
C VAL A 230 16.21 5.79 -11.07
N GLN A 231 15.90 4.64 -10.46
CA GLN A 231 14.54 4.08 -10.49
C GLN A 231 13.52 4.97 -9.80
N GLU A 232 13.90 5.63 -8.71
CA GLU A 232 13.06 6.60 -8.03
C GLU A 232 12.77 7.83 -8.90
N ASP A 233 13.79 8.36 -9.58
CA ASP A 233 13.64 9.49 -10.49
C ASP A 233 12.78 9.08 -11.71
N GLN A 234 12.95 7.87 -12.23
CA GLN A 234 12.11 7.31 -13.30
C GLN A 234 10.66 7.19 -12.86
N ALA A 235 10.38 6.62 -11.69
CA ALA A 235 9.02 6.48 -11.16
C ALA A 235 8.35 7.84 -10.91
N ASN A 236 9.12 8.85 -10.46
CA ASN A 236 8.61 10.22 -10.30
C ASN A 236 8.26 10.87 -11.65
N ARG A 237 9.09 10.69 -12.68
CA ARG A 237 8.80 11.20 -14.04
C ARG A 237 7.60 10.51 -14.65
N PHE A 238 7.51 9.19 -14.52
CA PHE A 238 6.33 8.42 -14.90
C PHE A 238 5.06 8.96 -14.21
N ALA A 239 5.08 9.11 -12.90
CA ALA A 239 3.91 9.58 -12.13
C ALA A 239 3.49 10.99 -12.54
N ALA A 240 4.45 11.89 -12.78
CA ALA A 240 4.18 13.24 -13.22
C ALA A 240 3.52 13.27 -14.60
N GLU A 241 4.02 12.49 -15.56
CA GLU A 241 3.42 12.38 -16.89
C GLU A 241 2.07 11.67 -16.85
N PHE A 242 1.97 10.56 -16.10
CA PHE A 242 0.74 9.79 -16.00
C PHE A 242 -0.43 10.60 -15.42
N LEU A 243 -0.19 11.44 -14.38
CA LEU A 243 -1.22 12.26 -13.74
C LEU A 243 -1.44 13.60 -14.46
N MET A 244 -0.39 14.18 -15.05
CA MET A 244 -0.39 15.50 -15.66
C MET A 244 0.31 15.43 -17.04
N PRO A 245 -0.34 14.80 -18.04
CA PRO A 245 0.24 14.67 -19.38
C PRO A 245 0.69 16.02 -19.95
N HIS A 246 1.86 16.04 -20.58
CA HIS A 246 2.48 17.25 -21.13
C HIS A 246 1.49 18.09 -21.93
N ASP A 247 0.87 17.51 -22.96
CA ASP A 247 0.02 18.24 -23.89
C ASP A 247 -1.27 18.77 -23.24
N ALA A 248 -1.75 18.10 -22.19
CA ALA A 248 -2.97 18.48 -21.50
C ALA A 248 -2.73 19.53 -20.41
N VAL A 249 -1.61 19.45 -19.66
CA VAL A 249 -1.35 20.36 -18.54
C VAL A 249 -0.64 21.64 -18.96
N LEU A 250 0.22 21.60 -20.00
CA LEU A 250 1.04 22.74 -20.46
C LEU A 250 0.21 24.00 -20.76
N PRO A 251 -0.95 23.92 -21.46
CA PRO A 251 -1.77 25.11 -21.74
C PRO A 251 -2.33 25.77 -20.47
N GLU A 252 -2.42 25.03 -19.36
CA GLU A 252 -2.94 25.51 -18.09
C GLU A 252 -1.88 26.09 -17.16
N LEU A 253 -0.62 25.66 -17.34
CA LEU A 253 0.55 26.17 -16.64
C LEU A 253 1.08 27.39 -17.40
N LYS A 254 0.92 28.59 -16.82
CA LYS A 254 1.35 29.84 -17.46
C LYS A 254 2.56 30.42 -16.74
N PRO A 255 3.46 31.12 -17.45
CA PRO A 255 4.51 31.91 -16.78
C PRO A 255 3.87 32.88 -15.77
N GLY A 256 4.47 33.01 -14.58
CA GLY A 256 3.94 33.84 -13.51
C GLY A 256 2.80 33.18 -12.73
N ILE A 257 2.66 31.85 -12.78
CA ILE A 257 1.73 31.10 -11.93
C ILE A 257 1.92 31.47 -10.46
N ASP A 258 0.83 31.71 -9.76
CA ASP A 258 0.76 32.05 -8.33
C ASP A 258 0.03 30.98 -7.52
N VAL A 259 0.01 31.16 -6.20
CA VAL A 259 -0.64 30.22 -5.26
C VAL A 259 -2.15 30.09 -5.54
N SER A 260 -2.83 31.17 -5.94
CA SER A 260 -4.26 31.11 -6.26
C SER A 260 -4.53 30.20 -7.44
N ARG A 261 -3.76 30.37 -8.52
CA ARG A 261 -3.87 29.51 -9.70
C ARG A 261 -3.50 28.05 -9.40
N LEU A 262 -2.51 27.82 -8.53
CA LEU A 262 -2.14 26.48 -8.08
C LEU A 262 -3.27 25.78 -7.34
N LEU A 263 -4.09 26.50 -6.56
CA LEU A 263 -5.27 25.94 -5.88
C LEU A 263 -6.33 25.48 -6.89
N ASP A 264 -6.61 26.27 -7.94
CA ASP A 264 -7.54 25.88 -9.00
C ASP A 264 -7.05 24.62 -9.73
N LEU A 265 -5.77 24.60 -10.07
CA LEU A 265 -5.16 23.45 -10.75
C LEU A 265 -5.13 22.20 -9.86
N LYS A 266 -4.88 22.36 -8.56
CA LYS A 266 -4.98 21.27 -7.59
C LYS A 266 -6.39 20.66 -7.59
N ALA A 267 -7.41 21.50 -7.51
CA ALA A 267 -8.80 21.02 -7.51
C ALA A 267 -9.14 20.26 -8.82
N ARG A 268 -8.58 20.71 -9.95
CA ARG A 268 -8.80 20.09 -11.26
C ARG A 268 -8.01 18.81 -11.47
N TRP A 269 -6.69 18.82 -11.19
CA TRP A 269 -5.79 17.70 -11.50
C TRP A 269 -5.69 16.67 -10.38
N GLY A 270 -6.18 16.99 -9.20
CA GLY A 270 -6.16 16.06 -8.06
C GLY A 270 -4.77 15.76 -7.53
N VAL A 271 -3.82 16.68 -7.68
CA VAL A 271 -2.43 16.56 -7.20
C VAL A 271 -2.09 17.73 -6.28
N SER A 272 -1.03 17.60 -5.48
CA SER A 272 -0.60 18.69 -4.60
C SER A 272 -0.07 19.90 -5.38
N MET A 273 -0.16 21.09 -4.79
CA MET A 273 0.45 22.29 -5.37
C MET A 273 1.95 22.13 -5.58
N ALA A 274 2.65 21.42 -4.67
CA ALA A 274 4.07 21.13 -4.82
C ALA A 274 4.36 20.27 -6.06
N ALA A 275 3.48 19.30 -6.38
CA ALA A 275 3.60 18.50 -7.61
C ALA A 275 3.38 19.35 -8.88
N LEU A 276 2.42 20.27 -8.86
CA LEU A 276 2.16 21.20 -9.97
C LEU A 276 3.33 22.16 -10.20
N ILE A 277 3.91 22.73 -9.13
CA ILE A 277 5.09 23.60 -9.23
C ILE A 277 6.27 22.82 -9.81
N ARG A 278 6.49 21.60 -9.35
CA ARG A 278 7.53 20.73 -9.88
C ARG A 278 7.31 20.44 -11.35
N ARG A 279 6.08 20.09 -11.74
CA ARG A 279 5.72 19.85 -13.14
C ARG A 279 5.95 21.08 -14.01
N ALA A 280 5.56 22.27 -13.55
CA ALA A 280 5.80 23.52 -14.28
C ALA A 280 7.29 23.81 -14.50
N MET A 281 8.14 23.47 -13.52
CA MET A 281 9.59 23.58 -13.66
C MET A 281 10.15 22.55 -14.65
N ASP A 282 9.73 21.29 -14.54
CA ASP A 282 10.21 20.20 -15.41
C ASP A 282 9.81 20.43 -16.89
N LEU A 283 8.68 21.10 -17.13
CA LEU A 283 8.22 21.53 -18.47
C LEU A 283 8.82 22.86 -18.94
N GLY A 284 9.71 23.48 -18.16
CA GLY A 284 10.35 24.73 -18.53
C GLY A 284 9.44 25.98 -18.50
N VAL A 285 8.23 25.87 -17.95
CA VAL A 285 7.27 26.99 -17.82
C VAL A 285 7.75 28.02 -16.81
N ILE A 286 8.37 27.55 -15.73
CA ILE A 286 8.95 28.40 -14.69
C ILE A 286 10.45 28.10 -14.52
N SER A 287 11.21 29.13 -14.14
CA SER A 287 12.63 28.98 -13.82
C SER A 287 12.85 28.30 -12.47
N GLU A 288 14.06 27.78 -12.23
CA GLU A 288 14.44 27.23 -10.93
C GLU A 288 14.32 28.26 -9.79
N TRP A 289 14.60 29.54 -10.09
CA TRP A 289 14.42 30.62 -9.12
C TRP A 289 12.94 30.78 -8.73
N HIS A 290 12.04 30.79 -9.71
CA HIS A 290 10.59 30.90 -9.48
C HIS A 290 10.07 29.66 -8.73
N TYR A 291 10.54 28.47 -9.09
CA TYR A 291 10.25 27.22 -8.34
C TYR A 291 10.58 27.38 -6.85
N ARG A 292 11.80 27.83 -6.55
CA ARG A 292 12.23 28.02 -5.15
C ARG A 292 11.40 29.06 -4.43
N THR A 293 11.04 30.16 -5.11
CA THR A 293 10.20 31.23 -4.54
C THR A 293 8.82 30.68 -4.15
N LEU A 294 8.14 29.97 -5.06
CA LEU A 294 6.84 29.35 -4.77
C LEU A 294 6.93 28.32 -3.64
N MET A 295 7.97 27.51 -3.61
CA MET A 295 8.16 26.53 -2.53
C MET A 295 8.38 27.18 -1.15
N VAL A 296 9.04 28.34 -1.09
CA VAL A 296 9.20 29.16 0.12
C VAL A 296 7.85 29.75 0.52
N GLU A 297 7.10 30.26 -0.43
CA GLU A 297 5.75 30.81 -0.20
C GLU A 297 4.78 29.76 0.35
N LEU A 298 4.73 28.56 -0.26
CA LEU A 298 3.95 27.43 0.27
C LEU A 298 4.36 27.07 1.71
N SER A 299 5.65 27.14 2.01
CA SER A 299 6.16 26.86 3.36
C SER A 299 5.72 27.94 4.36
N ALA A 300 5.78 29.22 3.98
CA ALA A 300 5.34 30.35 4.81
C ALA A 300 3.84 30.32 5.10
N LEU A 301 3.04 29.84 4.14
CA LEU A 301 1.60 29.65 4.28
C LEU A 301 1.22 28.35 5.04
N GLY A 302 2.19 27.53 5.42
CA GLY A 302 1.93 26.22 6.05
C GLY A 302 1.43 25.12 5.09
N TYR A 303 1.34 25.41 3.80
CA TYR A 303 0.74 24.52 2.79
C TYR A 303 1.60 23.31 2.44
N ARG A 304 2.84 23.23 2.93
CA ARG A 304 3.63 22.01 2.79
C ARG A 304 3.15 20.84 3.68
N THR A 305 2.44 21.14 4.73
CA THR A 305 1.89 20.15 5.67
C THR A 305 0.39 19.94 5.50
N ALA A 306 -0.34 21.02 5.23
CA ALA A 306 -1.79 20.99 5.03
C ALA A 306 -2.19 22.04 3.99
N GLU A 307 -2.57 21.60 2.81
CA GLU A 307 -3.05 22.46 1.74
C GLU A 307 -4.53 22.81 1.96
N PRO A 308 -5.00 24.05 1.64
CA PRO A 308 -6.34 24.52 2.02
C PRO A 308 -7.47 23.80 1.26
N THR A 309 -7.20 23.26 0.07
CA THR A 309 -8.21 22.55 -0.71
C THR A 309 -8.05 21.05 -0.49
N THR A 310 -9.08 20.42 0.07
CA THR A 310 -9.11 18.97 0.24
C THR A 310 -9.56 18.28 -1.04
N ILE A 311 -8.85 17.22 -1.43
CA ILE A 311 -9.25 16.31 -2.48
C ILE A 311 -9.99 15.15 -1.84
N ARG A 312 -11.06 14.68 -2.51
CA ARG A 312 -11.78 13.50 -2.04
C ARG A 312 -10.84 12.31 -2.00
N ARG A 313 -10.84 11.58 -0.87
CA ARG A 313 -10.10 10.31 -0.75
C ARG A 313 -10.77 9.24 -1.63
N GLU A 314 -9.99 8.60 -2.46
CA GLU A 314 -10.40 7.47 -3.26
C GLU A 314 -10.37 6.20 -2.42
N THR A 315 -11.28 5.26 -2.69
CA THR A 315 -11.49 4.06 -1.87
C THR A 315 -11.45 2.81 -2.72
N PRO A 316 -10.64 1.80 -2.36
CA PRO A 316 -10.64 0.49 -3.04
C PRO A 316 -12.00 -0.19 -2.93
N ARG A 317 -12.41 -0.88 -4.01
CA ARG A 317 -13.72 -1.54 -4.10
C ARG A 317 -13.63 -3.01 -4.49
N HIS A 318 -12.61 -3.42 -5.25
CA HIS A 318 -12.55 -4.76 -5.83
C HIS A 318 -12.52 -5.86 -4.76
N LEU A 319 -11.73 -5.68 -3.70
CA LEU A 319 -11.72 -6.66 -2.60
C LEU A 319 -13.04 -6.69 -1.81
N ALA A 320 -13.66 -5.53 -1.57
CA ALA A 320 -14.97 -5.48 -0.92
C ALA A 320 -16.06 -6.16 -1.78
N GLN A 321 -16.02 -5.96 -3.11
CA GLN A 321 -16.90 -6.66 -4.05
C GLN A 321 -16.63 -8.17 -4.06
N ALA A 322 -15.34 -8.58 -4.01
CA ALA A 322 -14.98 -9.98 -3.90
C ALA A 322 -15.53 -10.63 -2.62
N VAL A 323 -15.42 -9.94 -1.49
CA VAL A 323 -16.01 -10.38 -0.21
C VAL A 323 -17.52 -10.51 -0.34
N THR A 324 -18.21 -9.51 -0.87
CA THR A 324 -19.66 -9.55 -1.12
C THR A 324 -20.04 -10.75 -1.99
N ARG A 325 -19.26 -11.04 -3.04
CA ARG A 325 -19.48 -12.20 -3.91
C ARG A 325 -19.30 -13.52 -3.15
N LEU A 326 -18.29 -13.65 -2.31
CA LEU A 326 -18.05 -14.85 -1.49
C LEU A 326 -19.22 -15.11 -0.55
N GLU A 327 -19.72 -14.06 0.11
CA GLU A 327 -20.82 -14.19 1.07
C GLU A 327 -22.18 -14.45 0.38
N GLN A 328 -22.47 -13.75 -0.71
CA GLN A 328 -23.78 -13.87 -1.39
C GLN A 328 -23.88 -15.05 -2.36
N GLN A 329 -22.84 -15.36 -3.11
CA GLN A 329 -22.87 -16.40 -4.15
C GLN A 329 -22.36 -17.76 -3.65
N LEU A 330 -21.35 -17.78 -2.79
CA LEU A 330 -20.79 -18.99 -2.20
C LEU A 330 -21.33 -19.28 -0.80
N HIS A 331 -22.23 -18.43 -0.30
CA HIS A 331 -22.90 -18.58 1.00
C HIS A 331 -21.92 -18.73 2.19
N LEU A 332 -20.73 -18.14 2.09
CA LEU A 332 -19.79 -18.12 3.20
C LEU A 332 -20.27 -17.14 4.28
N SER A 333 -20.17 -17.55 5.53
CA SER A 333 -20.40 -16.64 6.65
C SER A 333 -19.26 -15.60 6.71
N PRO A 334 -19.49 -14.41 7.31
CA PRO A 334 -18.43 -13.41 7.51
C PRO A 334 -17.20 -13.95 8.25
N THR A 335 -17.41 -14.93 9.14
CA THR A 335 -16.30 -15.59 9.86
C THR A 335 -15.49 -16.51 8.94
N GLU A 336 -16.16 -17.28 8.09
CA GLU A 336 -15.48 -18.14 7.10
C GLU A 336 -14.69 -17.29 6.08
N THR A 337 -15.28 -16.18 5.62
CA THR A 337 -14.59 -15.25 4.71
C THR A 337 -13.34 -14.63 5.37
N ALA A 338 -13.44 -14.21 6.63
CA ALA A 338 -12.29 -13.72 7.40
C ALA A 338 -11.21 -14.81 7.57
N HIS A 339 -11.60 -16.05 7.84
CA HIS A 339 -10.69 -17.19 7.95
C HIS A 339 -9.97 -17.52 6.64
N LEU A 340 -10.61 -17.33 5.48
CA LEU A 340 -9.94 -17.45 4.18
C LEU A 340 -8.76 -16.48 4.06
N ALA A 341 -8.94 -15.25 4.57
CA ALA A 341 -7.86 -14.26 4.67
C ALA A 341 -6.87 -14.55 5.82
N GLY A 342 -7.14 -15.56 6.65
CA GLY A 342 -6.29 -15.90 7.79
C GLY A 342 -6.39 -14.94 8.97
N LEU A 343 -7.51 -14.22 9.09
CA LEU A 343 -7.77 -13.20 10.10
C LEU A 343 -8.98 -13.56 10.95
N GLY A 344 -9.06 -12.96 12.16
CA GLY A 344 -10.29 -12.89 12.91
C GLY A 344 -11.29 -11.92 12.25
N ARG A 345 -12.59 -12.11 12.51
CA ARG A 345 -13.68 -11.35 11.88
C ARG A 345 -13.54 -9.83 12.06
N GLU A 346 -13.21 -9.37 13.25
CA GLU A 346 -13.12 -7.95 13.58
C GLU A 346 -12.00 -7.28 12.79
N GLU A 347 -10.80 -7.85 12.82
CA GLU A 347 -9.64 -7.31 12.10
C GLU A 347 -9.84 -7.38 10.58
N PHE A 348 -10.46 -8.44 10.08
CA PHE A 348 -10.83 -8.55 8.66
C PHE A 348 -11.77 -7.42 8.24
N HIS A 349 -12.79 -7.15 9.05
CA HIS A 349 -13.75 -6.08 8.80
C HIS A 349 -13.08 -4.70 8.79
N GLU A 350 -12.22 -4.41 9.77
CA GLU A 350 -11.46 -3.16 9.83
C GLU A 350 -10.60 -2.93 8.59
N ILE A 351 -9.91 -3.99 8.13
CA ILE A 351 -8.96 -3.88 7.02
C ILE A 351 -9.66 -3.79 5.66
N TYR A 352 -10.65 -4.63 5.41
CA TYR A 352 -11.18 -4.85 4.07
C TYR A 352 -12.57 -4.25 3.83
N LEU A 353 -13.32 -3.95 4.88
CA LEU A 353 -14.69 -3.47 4.77
C LEU A 353 -14.88 -2.04 5.32
N CYS A 354 -14.24 -1.66 6.42
CA CYS A 354 -14.33 -0.29 6.95
C CYS A 354 -13.59 0.73 6.09
N ALA A 355 -12.48 0.35 5.47
CA ALA A 355 -11.74 1.24 4.56
C ALA A 355 -12.56 1.64 3.32
N SER A 356 -13.62 0.90 3.03
CA SER A 356 -14.56 1.14 1.90
C SER A 356 -15.75 2.04 2.28
N SER A 357 -15.88 2.46 3.55
CA SER A 357 -17.00 3.29 4.02
C SER A 357 -16.61 4.76 4.09
N PRO A 358 -17.38 5.70 3.50
CA PRO A 358 -17.04 7.13 3.46
C PRO A 358 -17.18 7.87 4.81
N SER A 359 -17.44 7.18 5.93
CA SER A 359 -17.80 7.77 7.22
C SER A 359 -16.92 7.35 8.39
N GLY A 360 -15.59 7.35 8.21
CA GLY A 360 -14.63 7.02 9.27
C GLY A 360 -13.86 8.22 9.86
N HIS A 361 -14.41 9.44 9.81
CA HIS A 361 -13.86 10.54 10.62
C HIS A 361 -14.52 10.48 11.99
N LYS A 362 -13.82 9.91 12.97
CA LYS A 362 -14.14 10.20 14.38
C LYS A 362 -13.75 11.65 14.61
N ASP A 363 -14.75 12.51 14.79
CA ASP A 363 -14.58 13.84 15.33
C ASP A 363 -13.77 13.74 16.63
N VAL A 364 -12.57 14.30 16.61
CA VAL A 364 -11.83 14.57 17.85
C VAL A 364 -12.60 15.70 18.54
N PRO A 365 -13.11 15.52 19.77
CA PRO A 365 -13.80 16.60 20.45
C PRO A 365 -12.83 17.74 20.71
N ASP A 366 -13.22 18.92 20.24
CA ASP A 366 -12.58 20.20 20.49
C ASP A 366 -12.47 20.45 22.01
N SER A 367 -11.26 20.35 22.55
CA SER A 367 -10.96 20.67 23.95
C SER A 367 -10.54 22.13 24.11
N SER A 368 -11.31 23.08 23.56
CA SER A 368 -11.14 24.50 23.83
C SER A 368 -12.38 25.06 24.54
N ALA A 369 -12.54 24.67 25.81
CA ALA A 369 -13.39 25.40 26.73
C ALA A 369 -12.90 25.18 28.17
N ARG A 370 -11.88 25.94 28.57
CA ARG A 370 -11.76 26.64 29.87
C ARG A 370 -10.46 27.45 29.91
#